data_f566edf666a1171d29b94ae17264ace3
#
_entry.id   f566edf666a1171d29b94ae17264ace3
#
_cell.length_a   1.000
_cell.length_b   1.000
_cell.length_c   1.000
_cell.angle_alpha   90.00
_cell.angle_beta   90.00
_cell.angle_gamma   90.00
#
_symmetry.space_group_name_H-M   'P 1'
#
loop_
_entity.id
_entity.type
_entity.pdbx_description
1 polymer ?
#
loop_
_entity_poly.entity_id
_entity_poly.type
_entity_poly.pdbx_seq_one_letter_code
_entity_poly.pdbx_strand_id
1 'polypeptide(L)'
;MLTIHLQGGLGNQLFQVAAAETIARGSGKQLVLPPCPPTHHSSQDYFTTILADFAQSQGDYSSAEVKLDGYFQTYRMISPTFRERLVCPPDIPSLPGAFLHIRGGDYVNHWLHDVGLSMYYERAVQQFPAGTHFSVLTNDVSYAKTIPVLQTISHTFVEEPDEVRALWTLARCRDGGICANSTFSWWGAYLNPDRTIVLPSKWFNDPSIPIEGYFFPRSLIVPV
;
A
#
# COMPACT_ATOMS: atom_id res chain seq x y z
N MET A 1 20.59 10.48 17.41
CA MET A 1 19.49 10.64 16.46
C MET A 1 19.44 9.46 15.50
N LEU A 2 18.28 9.15 14.96
CA LEU A 2 18.06 8.10 13.94
C LEU A 2 17.33 8.70 12.74
N THR A 3 17.74 8.36 11.54
CA THR A 3 17.08 8.73 10.29
C THR A 3 16.91 7.54 9.35
N ILE A 4 16.19 7.74 8.26
CA ILE A 4 15.97 6.72 7.21
C ILE A 4 16.11 7.34 5.83
N HIS A 5 16.65 6.58 4.89
CA HIS A 5 16.61 6.94 3.47
C HIS A 5 15.22 6.67 2.91
N LEU A 6 14.49 7.72 2.50
CA LEU A 6 13.18 7.59 1.85
C LEU A 6 13.37 7.38 0.36
N GLN A 7 12.65 6.39 -0.20
CA GLN A 7 12.70 6.05 -1.63
C GLN A 7 11.44 5.30 -2.08
N GLY A 8 11.20 5.32 -3.39
CA GLY A 8 10.03 4.67 -3.98
C GLY A 8 8.74 5.46 -3.79
N GLY A 9 7.60 4.89 -4.19
CA GLY A 9 6.29 5.51 -4.11
C GLY A 9 5.73 5.59 -2.69
N LEU A 10 4.52 6.17 -2.56
CA LEU A 10 3.83 6.40 -1.29
C LEU A 10 3.85 5.18 -0.36
N GLY A 11 3.45 4.00 -0.85
CA GLY A 11 3.41 2.80 -0.02
C GLY A 11 4.77 2.39 0.55
N ASN A 12 5.85 2.58 -0.21
CA ASN A 12 7.21 2.31 0.26
C ASN A 12 7.62 3.31 1.34
N GLN A 13 7.37 4.59 1.13
CA GLN A 13 7.71 5.64 2.10
C GLN A 13 6.93 5.48 3.40
N LEU A 14 5.67 5.05 3.35
CA LEU A 14 4.89 4.72 4.56
C LEU A 14 5.54 3.58 5.37
N PHE A 15 6.01 2.51 4.73
CA PHE A 15 6.75 1.44 5.42
C PHE A 15 8.05 1.95 6.04
N GLN A 16 8.79 2.78 5.34
CA GLN A 16 10.05 3.33 5.80
C GLN A 16 9.85 4.23 7.02
N VAL A 17 8.89 5.15 6.99
CA VAL A 17 8.58 6.02 8.14
C VAL A 17 8.09 5.20 9.34
N ALA A 18 7.23 4.21 9.11
CA ALA A 18 6.72 3.32 10.18
C ALA A 18 7.84 2.54 10.86
N ALA A 19 8.77 1.97 10.08
CA ALA A 19 9.92 1.25 10.60
C ALA A 19 10.87 2.18 11.37
N ALA A 20 11.17 3.35 10.82
CA ALA A 20 12.04 4.33 11.47
C ALA A 20 11.45 4.80 12.81
N GLU A 21 10.15 5.08 12.87
CA GLU A 21 9.45 5.45 14.10
C GLU A 21 9.52 4.31 15.14
N THR A 22 9.25 3.07 14.71
CA THR A 22 9.26 1.90 15.60
C THR A 22 10.65 1.65 16.17
N ILE A 23 11.70 1.72 15.33
CA ILE A 23 13.10 1.52 15.76
C ILE A 23 13.56 2.67 16.66
N ALA A 24 13.26 3.92 16.31
CA ALA A 24 13.62 5.08 17.10
C ALA A 24 13.01 4.99 18.51
N ARG A 25 11.72 4.68 18.60
CA ARG A 25 11.00 4.48 19.86
C ARG A 25 11.61 3.34 20.70
N GLY A 26 11.85 2.18 20.09
CA GLY A 26 12.44 1.01 20.77
C GLY A 26 13.86 1.22 21.25
N SER A 27 14.63 2.09 20.59
CA SER A 27 16.03 2.41 20.94
C SER A 27 16.20 3.68 21.77
N GLY A 28 15.11 4.39 22.09
CA GLY A 28 15.15 5.68 22.79
C GLY A 28 15.84 6.79 22.01
N LYS A 29 15.95 6.67 20.68
CA LYS A 29 16.60 7.67 19.82
C LYS A 29 15.56 8.66 19.29
N GLN A 30 15.96 9.91 19.16
CA GLN A 30 15.16 10.91 18.46
C GLN A 30 15.09 10.57 16.96
N LEU A 31 13.87 10.49 16.41
CA LEU A 31 13.63 10.35 14.97
C LEU A 31 13.82 11.70 14.28
N VAL A 32 14.60 11.73 13.20
CA VAL A 32 14.73 12.88 12.30
C VAL A 32 14.52 12.40 10.88
N LEU A 33 13.50 12.91 10.22
CA LEU A 33 13.09 12.48 8.88
C LEU A 33 13.61 13.45 7.81
N PRO A 34 14.10 12.92 6.66
CA PRO A 34 14.43 13.73 5.50
C PRO A 34 13.14 14.19 4.81
N PRO A 35 13.21 15.16 3.88
CA PRO A 35 12.08 15.49 3.01
C PRO A 35 11.69 14.29 2.14
N CYS A 36 10.42 14.22 1.75
CA CYS A 36 9.97 13.22 0.79
C CYS A 36 10.66 13.41 -0.56
N PRO A 37 11.30 12.38 -1.13
CA PRO A 37 11.81 12.46 -2.48
C PRO A 37 10.65 12.45 -3.48
N PRO A 38 10.77 13.11 -4.63
CA PRO A 38 9.81 12.94 -5.72
C PRO A 38 9.80 11.48 -6.19
N THR A 39 8.64 11.00 -6.61
CA THR A 39 8.46 9.65 -7.14
C THR A 39 8.20 9.69 -8.65
N HIS A 40 8.20 8.54 -9.31
CA HIS A 40 7.82 8.46 -10.72
C HIS A 40 6.33 8.79 -10.96
N HIS A 41 5.52 8.78 -9.90
CA HIS A 41 4.07 8.96 -9.99
C HIS A 41 3.61 10.29 -9.38
N SER A 42 4.40 10.88 -8.49
CA SER A 42 4.00 12.08 -7.76
C SER A 42 5.21 12.87 -7.27
N SER A 43 5.07 14.20 -7.28
CA SER A 43 5.97 15.13 -6.58
C SER A 43 5.40 15.63 -5.26
N GLN A 44 4.34 14.98 -4.76
CA GLN A 44 3.65 15.38 -3.55
C GLN A 44 4.54 15.21 -2.31
N ASP A 45 4.56 16.21 -1.45
CA ASP A 45 5.16 16.09 -0.12
C ASP A 45 4.15 15.45 0.84
N TYR A 46 4.39 14.19 1.19
CA TYR A 46 3.50 13.43 2.07
C TYR A 46 3.46 13.97 3.51
N PHE A 47 4.48 14.75 3.93
CA PHE A 47 4.47 15.41 5.25
C PHE A 47 3.51 16.60 5.32
N THR A 48 2.98 17.06 4.20
CA THR A 48 1.88 18.03 4.18
C THR A 48 0.50 17.38 4.06
N THR A 49 0.45 16.05 3.93
CA THR A 49 -0.79 15.28 3.71
C THR A 49 -0.88 14.10 4.68
N ILE A 50 -0.74 12.87 4.20
CA ILE A 50 -0.95 11.65 5.00
C ILE A 50 0.02 11.50 6.18
N LEU A 51 1.24 12.02 6.08
CA LEU A 51 2.28 12.00 7.12
C LEU A 51 2.36 13.32 7.92
N ALA A 52 1.34 14.17 7.89
CA ALA A 52 1.39 15.50 8.51
C ALA A 52 1.72 15.44 10.02
N ASP A 53 1.26 14.43 10.74
CA ASP A 53 1.62 14.21 12.15
C ASP A 53 3.12 13.95 12.39
N PHE A 54 3.84 13.60 11.34
CA PHE A 54 5.29 13.35 11.38
C PHE A 54 6.12 14.54 10.88
N ALA A 55 5.49 15.61 10.38
CA ALA A 55 6.17 16.79 9.86
C ALA A 55 7.11 17.44 10.89
N GLN A 56 6.75 17.43 12.17
CA GLN A 56 7.60 17.91 13.25
C GLN A 56 8.89 17.10 13.45
N SER A 57 8.97 15.89 12.89
CA SER A 57 10.19 15.07 12.90
C SER A 57 11.13 15.38 11.74
N GLN A 58 10.73 16.23 10.79
CA GLN A 58 11.63 16.68 9.73
C GLN A 58 12.71 17.62 10.28
N GLY A 59 13.93 17.50 9.79
CA GLY A 59 15.03 18.32 10.27
C GLY A 59 16.37 17.97 9.64
N ASP A 60 17.44 18.50 10.21
CA ASP A 60 18.81 18.16 9.79
C ASP A 60 19.15 16.73 10.22
N TYR A 61 19.10 15.83 9.26
CA TYR A 61 19.42 14.41 9.41
C TYR A 61 20.85 14.06 9.05
N SER A 62 21.67 15.05 8.64
CA SER A 62 23.07 14.83 8.19
C SER A 62 23.93 14.25 9.31
N SER A 63 23.68 14.68 10.54
CA SER A 63 24.41 14.29 11.76
C SER A 63 23.78 13.06 12.47
N ALA A 64 22.81 12.38 11.88
CA ALA A 64 22.21 11.21 12.50
C ALA A 64 23.23 10.07 12.67
N GLU A 65 23.31 9.54 13.89
CA GLU A 65 24.20 8.42 14.25
C GLU A 65 23.78 7.09 13.60
N VAL A 66 22.46 6.91 13.45
CA VAL A 66 21.88 5.73 12.84
C VAL A 66 21.14 6.14 11.57
N LYS A 67 21.58 5.61 10.44
CA LYS A 67 20.95 5.83 9.13
C LYS A 67 20.42 4.49 8.62
N LEU A 68 19.10 4.37 8.59
CA LEU A 68 18.43 3.18 8.05
C LEU A 68 18.37 3.28 6.53
N ASP A 69 18.63 2.16 5.85
CA ASP A 69 18.49 2.02 4.41
C ASP A 69 17.76 0.73 4.09
N GLY A 70 16.74 0.79 3.23
CA GLY A 70 15.89 -0.33 2.85
C GLY A 70 14.41 0.02 2.83
N TYR A 71 13.60 -0.92 2.34
CA TYR A 71 12.15 -0.73 2.20
C TYR A 71 11.35 -1.10 3.45
N PHE A 72 11.85 -1.98 4.30
CA PHE A 72 11.21 -2.42 5.56
C PHE A 72 9.75 -2.89 5.39
N GLN A 73 9.45 -3.55 4.31
CA GLN A 73 8.08 -3.91 3.89
C GLN A 73 7.51 -5.06 4.71
N THR A 74 7.32 -4.83 6.00
CA THR A 74 6.75 -5.80 6.91
C THR A 74 5.82 -5.16 7.94
N TYR A 75 4.62 -5.72 8.10
CA TYR A 75 3.66 -5.24 9.10
C TYR A 75 4.22 -5.31 10.53
N ARG A 76 5.22 -6.18 10.79
CA ARG A 76 5.84 -6.36 12.11
C ARG A 76 6.67 -5.16 12.57
N MET A 77 7.05 -4.27 11.65
CA MET A 77 7.77 -3.04 11.93
C MET A 77 6.85 -1.81 11.97
N ILE A 78 5.55 -2.01 12.03
CA ILE A 78 4.57 -0.93 12.15
C ILE A 78 4.06 -0.92 13.58
N SER A 79 4.31 0.18 14.31
CA SER A 79 3.78 0.31 15.67
C SER A 79 2.25 0.34 15.67
N PRO A 80 1.59 -0.16 16.72
CA PRO A 80 0.11 -0.15 16.80
C PRO A 80 -0.51 1.23 16.59
N THR A 81 0.18 2.29 17.03
CA THR A 81 -0.31 3.66 16.95
C THR A 81 0.04 4.37 15.65
N PHE A 82 0.92 3.81 14.81
CA PHE A 82 1.35 4.47 13.57
C PHE A 82 0.19 4.75 12.64
N ARG A 83 -0.67 3.75 12.42
CA ARG A 83 -1.85 3.86 11.55
C ARG A 83 -2.82 4.96 11.99
N GLU A 84 -3.00 5.14 13.29
CA GLU A 84 -3.90 6.13 13.87
C GLU A 84 -3.41 7.58 13.64
N ARG A 85 -2.13 7.75 13.38
CA ARG A 85 -1.47 9.03 13.10
C ARG A 85 -1.46 9.39 11.62
N LEU A 86 -1.87 8.48 10.74
CA LEU A 86 -1.97 8.78 9.31
C LEU A 86 -3.21 9.63 9.05
N VAL A 87 -3.00 10.79 8.43
CA VAL A 87 -4.07 11.77 8.21
C VAL A 87 -4.90 11.39 6.99
N CYS A 88 -6.19 11.20 7.22
CA CYS A 88 -7.16 11.01 6.14
C CYS A 88 -7.58 12.38 5.56
N PRO A 89 -7.48 12.60 4.24
CA PRO A 89 -8.03 13.81 3.64
C PRO A 89 -9.53 13.95 3.93
N PRO A 90 -10.05 15.19 4.01
CA PRO A 90 -11.49 15.40 4.13
C PRO A 90 -12.23 14.84 2.92
N ASP A 91 -13.52 14.53 3.10
CA ASP A 91 -14.46 14.18 2.02
C ASP A 91 -14.12 12.91 1.22
N ILE A 92 -13.35 11.99 1.77
CA ILE A 92 -13.23 10.65 1.18
C ILE A 92 -14.52 9.86 1.46
N PRO A 93 -15.31 9.50 0.44
CA PRO A 93 -16.55 8.80 0.63
C PRO A 93 -16.32 7.36 1.10
N SER A 94 -17.25 6.83 1.89
CA SER A 94 -17.33 5.39 2.12
C SER A 94 -18.00 4.75 0.91
N LEU A 95 -17.29 3.85 0.23
CA LEU A 95 -17.82 3.16 -0.93
C LEU A 95 -18.47 1.82 -0.54
N PRO A 96 -19.65 1.49 -1.07
CA PRO A 96 -20.24 0.17 -0.90
C PRO A 96 -19.39 -0.87 -1.64
N GLY A 97 -19.45 -2.13 -1.19
CA GLY A 97 -18.68 -3.21 -1.79
C GLY A 97 -17.21 -3.21 -1.44
N ALA A 98 -16.43 -3.87 -2.27
CA ALA A 98 -15.00 -4.08 -2.07
C ALA A 98 -14.16 -3.31 -3.10
N PHE A 99 -12.89 -3.08 -2.80
CA PHE A 99 -11.95 -2.60 -3.83
C PHE A 99 -11.31 -3.78 -4.59
N LEU A 100 -10.94 -3.53 -5.83
CA LEU A 100 -10.03 -4.38 -6.61
C LEU A 100 -8.90 -3.50 -7.15
N HIS A 101 -7.69 -3.70 -6.64
CA HIS A 101 -6.53 -2.98 -7.14
C HIS A 101 -5.82 -3.80 -8.22
N ILE A 102 -5.68 -3.21 -9.40
CA ILE A 102 -4.93 -3.80 -10.52
C ILE A 102 -3.71 -2.92 -10.79
N ARG A 103 -2.52 -3.50 -10.63
CA ARG A 103 -1.26 -2.83 -10.97
C ARG A 103 -0.85 -3.19 -12.40
N GLY A 104 -0.84 -2.19 -13.27
CA GLY A 104 -0.35 -2.27 -14.64
C GLY A 104 0.91 -1.43 -14.84
N GLY A 105 1.06 -0.82 -15.99
CA GLY A 105 2.14 0.09 -16.33
C GLY A 105 3.53 -0.52 -16.15
N ASP A 106 4.32 0.02 -15.24
CA ASP A 106 5.69 -0.40 -14.93
C ASP A 106 5.84 -1.85 -14.45
N TYR A 107 4.73 -2.51 -14.05
CA TYR A 107 4.77 -3.92 -13.62
C TYR A 107 4.57 -4.89 -14.78
N VAL A 108 3.93 -4.46 -15.87
CA VAL A 108 3.64 -5.33 -17.03
C VAL A 108 4.94 -5.72 -17.72
N ASN A 109 5.15 -7.02 -17.91
CA ASN A 109 6.38 -7.62 -18.44
C ASN A 109 7.66 -7.32 -17.63
N HIS A 110 7.53 -6.82 -16.41
CA HIS A 110 8.69 -6.58 -15.55
C HIS A 110 9.18 -7.91 -14.95
N TRP A 111 10.44 -8.25 -15.19
CA TRP A 111 11.03 -9.54 -14.82
C TRP A 111 10.81 -9.95 -13.34
N LEU A 112 10.79 -8.97 -12.43
CA LEU A 112 10.63 -9.21 -10.98
C LEU A 112 9.17 -9.10 -10.53
N HIS A 113 8.42 -8.14 -11.05
CA HIS A 113 7.10 -7.74 -10.51
C HIS A 113 5.91 -8.30 -11.28
N ASP A 114 6.08 -8.72 -12.53
CA ASP A 114 4.99 -9.36 -13.26
C ASP A 114 4.87 -10.82 -12.84
N VAL A 115 4.10 -11.04 -11.79
CA VAL A 115 3.93 -12.38 -11.18
C VAL A 115 2.73 -13.16 -11.74
N GLY A 116 2.00 -12.60 -12.73
CA GLY A 116 0.90 -13.29 -13.40
C GLY A 116 -0.41 -13.32 -12.60
N LEU A 117 -0.92 -12.16 -12.17
CA LEU A 117 -2.07 -12.08 -11.25
C LEU A 117 -3.44 -12.44 -11.85
N SER A 118 -3.56 -12.79 -13.14
CA SER A 118 -4.88 -13.01 -13.76
C SER A 118 -5.70 -14.09 -13.05
N MET A 119 -5.11 -15.28 -12.84
CA MET A 119 -5.77 -16.38 -12.13
C MET A 119 -6.00 -16.08 -10.65
N TYR A 120 -5.10 -15.30 -10.04
CA TYR A 120 -5.29 -14.83 -8.67
C TYR A 120 -6.55 -13.99 -8.53
N TYR A 121 -6.79 -13.03 -9.42
CA TYR A 121 -8.00 -12.20 -9.36
C TYR A 121 -9.28 -13.03 -9.48
N GLU A 122 -9.31 -14.05 -10.34
CA GLU A 122 -10.45 -14.96 -10.49
C GLU A 122 -10.75 -15.72 -9.19
N ARG A 123 -9.72 -16.17 -8.48
CA ARG A 123 -9.84 -16.87 -7.18
C ARG A 123 -10.18 -15.90 -6.05
N ALA A 124 -9.63 -14.69 -6.10
CA ALA A 124 -9.78 -13.67 -5.07
C ALA A 124 -11.22 -13.12 -5.00
N VAL A 125 -11.87 -12.90 -6.13
CA VAL A 125 -13.26 -12.42 -6.14
C VAL A 125 -14.23 -13.42 -5.51
N GLN A 126 -13.90 -14.72 -5.53
CA GLN A 126 -14.70 -15.79 -4.89
C GLN A 126 -14.65 -15.73 -3.35
N GLN A 127 -13.76 -14.94 -2.77
CA GLN A 127 -13.71 -14.73 -1.33
C GLN A 127 -14.77 -13.72 -0.84
N PHE A 128 -15.52 -13.13 -1.75
CA PHE A 128 -16.59 -12.18 -1.48
C PHE A 128 -17.96 -12.79 -1.82
N PRO A 129 -19.04 -12.33 -1.18
CA PRO A 129 -20.40 -12.77 -1.53
C PRO A 129 -20.72 -12.56 -3.01
N ALA A 130 -21.51 -13.46 -3.59
CA ALA A 130 -21.99 -13.29 -4.95
C ALA A 130 -22.72 -11.95 -5.11
N GLY A 131 -22.42 -11.23 -6.20
CA GLY A 131 -23.02 -9.92 -6.46
C GLY A 131 -22.29 -8.75 -5.77
N THR A 132 -21.19 -8.99 -5.05
CA THR A 132 -20.35 -7.90 -4.52
C THR A 132 -19.94 -6.97 -5.67
N HIS A 133 -20.12 -5.67 -5.47
CA HIS A 133 -19.64 -4.65 -6.39
C HIS A 133 -18.20 -4.29 -6.08
N PHE A 134 -17.36 -4.19 -7.11
CA PHE A 134 -15.93 -3.85 -6.95
C PHE A 134 -15.62 -2.46 -7.48
N SER A 135 -15.05 -1.62 -6.62
CA SER A 135 -14.41 -0.35 -7.02
C SER A 135 -13.00 -0.67 -7.51
N VAL A 136 -12.79 -0.57 -8.82
CA VAL A 136 -11.49 -0.90 -9.46
C VAL A 136 -10.60 0.32 -9.48
N LEU A 137 -9.45 0.25 -8.81
CA LEU A 137 -8.41 1.26 -8.89
C LEU A 137 -7.19 0.68 -9.61
N THR A 138 -6.64 1.45 -10.54
CA THR A 138 -5.49 1.03 -11.36
C THR A 138 -4.70 2.25 -11.83
N ASN A 139 -3.41 2.06 -12.04
CA ASN A 139 -2.56 3.03 -12.73
C ASN A 139 -2.56 2.86 -14.26
N ASP A 140 -3.27 1.84 -14.79
CA ASP A 140 -3.35 1.56 -16.21
C ASP A 140 -4.71 0.93 -16.55
N VAL A 141 -5.66 1.77 -16.95
CA VAL A 141 -7.03 1.35 -17.29
C VAL A 141 -7.05 0.44 -18.52
N SER A 142 -6.16 0.68 -19.48
CA SER A 142 -6.10 -0.13 -20.71
C SER A 142 -5.66 -1.56 -20.39
N TYR A 143 -4.63 -1.71 -19.56
CA TYR A 143 -4.21 -3.02 -19.07
C TYR A 143 -5.29 -3.68 -18.20
N ALA A 144 -5.86 -2.93 -17.26
CA ALA A 144 -6.88 -3.47 -16.37
C ALA A 144 -8.06 -4.09 -17.15
N LYS A 145 -8.52 -3.45 -18.22
CA LYS A 145 -9.59 -3.95 -19.09
C LYS A 145 -9.26 -5.28 -19.78
N THR A 146 -7.99 -5.68 -19.84
CA THR A 146 -7.59 -7.00 -20.39
C THR A 146 -7.72 -8.13 -19.37
N ILE A 147 -7.92 -7.82 -18.08
CA ILE A 147 -8.02 -8.82 -17.02
C ILE A 147 -9.38 -9.52 -17.08
N PRO A 148 -9.43 -10.84 -17.34
CA PRO A 148 -10.67 -11.55 -17.67
C PRO A 148 -11.75 -11.47 -16.59
N VAL A 149 -11.38 -11.46 -15.31
CA VAL A 149 -12.34 -11.43 -14.20
C VAL A 149 -13.26 -10.21 -14.26
N LEU A 150 -12.83 -9.09 -14.83
CA LEU A 150 -13.68 -7.90 -14.95
C LEU A 150 -14.89 -8.11 -15.87
N GLN A 151 -14.86 -9.11 -16.75
CA GLN A 151 -16.02 -9.48 -17.60
C GLN A 151 -17.11 -10.22 -16.81
N THR A 152 -16.80 -10.71 -15.61
CA THR A 152 -17.67 -11.60 -14.84
C THR A 152 -18.21 -10.99 -13.54
N ILE A 153 -17.68 -9.84 -13.13
CA ILE A 153 -18.03 -9.18 -11.86
C ILE A 153 -18.69 -7.82 -12.09
N SER A 154 -19.54 -7.41 -11.14
CA SER A 154 -20.03 -6.03 -11.07
C SER A 154 -18.92 -5.10 -10.63
N HIS A 155 -18.56 -4.11 -11.44
CA HIS A 155 -17.49 -3.19 -11.10
C HIS A 155 -17.68 -1.78 -11.66
N THR A 156 -16.93 -0.84 -11.09
CA THR A 156 -16.79 0.54 -11.58
C THR A 156 -15.34 0.95 -11.44
N PHE A 157 -14.75 1.55 -12.48
CA PHE A 157 -13.43 2.19 -12.37
C PHE A 157 -13.55 3.47 -11.56
N VAL A 158 -12.66 3.62 -10.59
CA VAL A 158 -12.54 4.83 -9.77
C VAL A 158 -11.37 5.64 -10.29
N GLU A 159 -11.65 6.84 -10.79
CA GLU A 159 -10.66 7.80 -11.25
C GLU A 159 -10.35 8.78 -10.11
N GLU A 160 -9.22 8.61 -9.45
CA GLU A 160 -8.72 9.50 -8.41
C GLU A 160 -7.25 9.79 -8.69
N PRO A 161 -6.93 10.99 -9.19
CA PRO A 161 -5.56 11.33 -9.59
C PRO A 161 -4.63 11.61 -8.39
N ASP A 162 -5.18 11.97 -7.24
CA ASP A 162 -4.40 12.15 -6.02
C ASP A 162 -4.16 10.79 -5.35
N GLU A 163 -2.89 10.37 -5.26
CA GLU A 163 -2.55 9.05 -4.73
C GLU A 163 -2.86 8.88 -3.24
N VAL A 164 -2.83 9.95 -2.44
CA VAL A 164 -3.21 9.88 -1.02
C VAL A 164 -4.73 9.69 -0.91
N ARG A 165 -5.52 10.41 -1.71
CA ARG A 165 -6.96 10.22 -1.77
C ARG A 165 -7.32 8.83 -2.32
N ALA A 166 -6.63 8.36 -3.37
CA ALA A 166 -6.81 7.02 -3.92
C ALA A 166 -6.52 5.93 -2.88
N LEU A 167 -5.43 6.07 -2.10
CA LEU A 167 -5.11 5.16 -1.01
C LEU A 167 -6.24 5.08 0.04
N TRP A 168 -6.74 6.24 0.48
CA TRP A 168 -7.84 6.30 1.44
C TRP A 168 -9.17 5.82 0.85
N THR A 169 -9.38 5.94 -0.46
CA THR A 169 -10.54 5.36 -1.15
C THR A 169 -10.53 3.83 -1.01
N LEU A 170 -9.37 3.16 -1.18
CA LEU A 170 -9.25 1.72 -0.88
C LEU A 170 -9.64 1.41 0.57
N ALA A 171 -9.13 2.21 1.51
CA ALA A 171 -9.41 2.03 2.94
C ALA A 171 -10.90 2.24 3.29
N ARG A 172 -11.66 2.96 2.48
CA ARG A 172 -13.07 3.32 2.69
C ARG A 172 -14.06 2.41 1.95
N CYS A 173 -13.62 1.40 1.18
CA CYS A 173 -14.50 0.36 0.67
C CYS A 173 -14.97 -0.55 1.81
N ARG A 174 -16.29 -0.66 2.03
CA ARG A 174 -16.86 -1.24 3.26
C ARG A 174 -16.57 -2.72 3.45
N ASP A 175 -16.59 -3.49 2.37
CA ASP A 175 -16.49 -4.94 2.44
C ASP A 175 -15.05 -5.46 2.40
N GLY A 176 -14.08 -4.55 2.20
CA GLY A 176 -12.66 -4.87 2.11
C GLY A 176 -12.12 -4.76 0.71
N GLY A 177 -11.28 -5.72 0.29
CA GLY A 177 -10.79 -5.70 -1.08
C GLY A 177 -9.66 -6.65 -1.41
N ILE A 178 -9.29 -6.61 -2.68
CA ILE A 178 -8.30 -7.47 -3.32
C ILE A 178 -7.09 -6.62 -3.70
N CYS A 179 -5.93 -6.95 -3.13
CA CYS A 179 -4.69 -6.26 -3.41
C CYS A 179 -3.97 -6.87 -4.62
N ALA A 180 -3.28 -6.05 -5.40
CA ALA A 180 -2.17 -6.51 -6.23
C ALA A 180 -0.92 -6.75 -5.36
N ASN A 181 0.17 -7.24 -5.95
CA ASN A 181 1.50 -7.29 -5.32
C ASN A 181 2.13 -5.89 -5.25
N SER A 182 1.45 -4.97 -4.61
CA SER A 182 1.79 -3.54 -4.55
C SER A 182 1.66 -3.01 -3.13
N THR A 183 2.70 -2.34 -2.63
CA THR A 183 2.68 -1.67 -1.32
C THR A 183 1.58 -0.62 -1.22
N PHE A 184 1.17 -0.04 -2.32
CA PHE A 184 0.07 0.92 -2.36
C PHE A 184 -1.25 0.27 -1.90
N SER A 185 -1.71 -0.81 -2.57
CA SER A 185 -2.95 -1.48 -2.17
C SER A 185 -2.82 -2.21 -0.83
N TRP A 186 -1.61 -2.66 -0.49
CA TRP A 186 -1.34 -3.21 0.82
C TRP A 186 -1.67 -2.21 1.94
N TRP A 187 -1.21 -0.95 1.83
CA TRP A 187 -1.53 0.09 2.79
C TRP A 187 -3.01 0.45 2.79
N GLY A 188 -3.66 0.52 1.60
CA GLY A 188 -5.10 0.72 1.51
C GLY A 188 -5.91 -0.35 2.24
N ALA A 189 -5.43 -1.59 2.23
CA ALA A 189 -5.99 -2.69 3.01
C ALA A 189 -5.66 -2.57 4.51
N TYR A 190 -4.39 -2.31 4.85
CA TYR A 190 -3.90 -2.27 6.23
C TYR A 190 -4.45 -1.09 7.03
N LEU A 191 -4.84 0.00 6.40
CA LEU A 191 -5.51 1.14 7.04
C LEU A 191 -6.86 0.76 7.67
N ASN A 192 -7.51 -0.30 7.17
CA ASN A 192 -8.76 -0.82 7.74
C ASN A 192 -8.79 -2.37 7.60
N PRO A 193 -8.07 -3.10 8.45
CA PRO A 193 -7.81 -4.53 8.28
C PRO A 193 -8.95 -5.44 8.77
N ASP A 194 -9.98 -4.90 9.44
CA ASP A 194 -11.08 -5.68 10.01
C ASP A 194 -12.16 -6.09 9.01
N ARG A 195 -11.86 -5.90 7.70
CA ARG A 195 -12.69 -6.30 6.57
C ARG A 195 -12.12 -7.55 5.89
N THR A 196 -12.79 -8.07 4.88
CA THR A 196 -12.24 -9.14 4.03
C THR A 196 -11.10 -8.58 3.17
N ILE A 197 -9.87 -8.95 3.48
CA ILE A 197 -8.69 -8.53 2.72
C ILE A 197 -8.03 -9.74 2.09
N VAL A 198 -7.82 -9.67 0.77
CA VAL A 198 -7.21 -10.73 -0.02
C VAL A 198 -5.86 -10.26 -0.56
N LEU A 199 -4.81 -11.03 -0.29
CA LEU A 199 -3.44 -10.78 -0.72
C LEU A 199 -2.96 -11.91 -1.64
N PRO A 200 -2.14 -11.61 -2.68
CA PRO A 200 -1.56 -12.65 -3.51
C PRO A 200 -0.46 -13.41 -2.76
N SER A 201 -0.39 -14.72 -2.96
CA SER A 201 0.64 -15.56 -2.36
C SER A 201 2.05 -15.31 -2.90
N LYS A 202 2.17 -14.53 -3.96
CA LYS A 202 3.44 -14.22 -4.63
C LYS A 202 3.55 -12.72 -4.86
N TRP A 203 4.70 -12.13 -4.50
CA TRP A 203 4.97 -10.69 -4.65
C TRP A 203 6.06 -10.41 -5.67
N PHE A 204 7.01 -11.35 -5.82
CA PHE A 204 8.16 -11.25 -6.69
C PHE A 204 8.37 -12.56 -7.43
N ASN A 205 8.99 -12.50 -8.60
CA ASN A 205 9.44 -13.69 -9.32
C ASN A 205 10.75 -14.27 -8.74
N ASP A 206 11.45 -13.50 -7.92
CA ASP A 206 12.62 -13.97 -7.18
C ASP A 206 12.18 -14.56 -5.82
N PRO A 207 12.27 -15.88 -5.62
CA PRO A 207 11.88 -16.53 -4.37
C PRO A 207 12.84 -16.26 -3.20
N SER A 208 14.01 -15.67 -3.45
CA SER A 208 14.96 -15.31 -2.39
C SER A 208 14.52 -14.06 -1.61
N ILE A 209 13.60 -13.26 -2.17
CA ILE A 209 13.08 -12.07 -1.49
C ILE A 209 11.98 -12.50 -0.49
N PRO A 210 12.17 -12.27 0.82
CA PRO A 210 11.20 -12.66 1.84
C PRO A 210 9.90 -11.87 1.70
N ILE A 211 8.77 -12.57 1.75
CA ILE A 211 7.44 -11.98 1.57
C ILE A 211 6.51 -12.15 2.77
N GLU A 212 6.92 -12.91 3.80
CA GLU A 212 6.09 -13.20 4.99
C GLU A 212 5.68 -11.92 5.74
N GLY A 213 6.45 -10.85 5.58
CA GLY A 213 6.18 -9.55 6.17
C GLY A 213 4.96 -8.83 5.59
N TYR A 214 4.49 -9.23 4.39
CA TYR A 214 3.29 -8.66 3.79
C TYR A 214 1.99 -9.27 4.36
N PHE A 215 2.04 -10.48 4.91
CA PHE A 215 0.86 -11.22 5.35
C PHE A 215 0.50 -10.83 6.78
N PHE A 216 -0.27 -9.77 6.94
CA PHE A 216 -0.74 -9.35 8.26
C PHE A 216 -1.91 -10.22 8.76
N PRO A 217 -2.15 -10.27 10.08
CA PRO A 217 -3.19 -11.10 10.67
C PRO A 217 -4.56 -10.87 10.03
N ARG A 218 -5.32 -11.94 9.83
CA ARG A 218 -6.66 -12.00 9.22
C ARG A 218 -6.71 -11.75 7.71
N SER A 219 -5.61 -11.40 7.03
CA SER A 219 -5.61 -11.37 5.57
C SER A 219 -5.73 -12.78 4.99
N LEU A 220 -6.51 -12.92 3.92
CA LEU A 220 -6.66 -14.15 3.16
C LEU A 220 -5.57 -14.19 2.08
N ILE A 221 -4.80 -15.26 2.05
CA ILE A 221 -3.73 -15.43 1.07
C ILE A 221 -4.23 -16.39 -0.02
N VAL A 222 -4.32 -15.87 -1.24
CA VAL A 222 -4.83 -16.61 -2.39
C VAL A 222 -3.69 -16.90 -3.37
N PRO A 223 -3.58 -18.14 -3.89
CA PRO A 223 -2.54 -18.53 -4.84
C PRO A 223 -2.57 -17.69 -6.13
N VAL A 224 -1.39 -17.32 -6.59
CA VAL A 224 -1.13 -16.76 -7.91
C VAL A 224 -1.01 -17.86 -8.93
#